data_c5f3fb33de1c31810affe4ffbe9fb4ce
#
_entry.id   c5f3fb33de1c31810affe4ffbe9fb4ce
#
_cell.length_a   1.000
_cell.length_b   1.000
_cell.length_c   1.000
_cell.angle_alpha   90.00
_cell.angle_beta   90.00
_cell.angle_gamma   90.00
#
_symmetry.space_group_name_H-M   'P 1'
#
loop_
_entity.id
_entity.type
_entity.pdbx_description
1 polymer ?
#
loop_
_entity_poly.entity_id
_entity_poly.type
_entity_poly.pdbx_seq_one_letter_code
_entity_poly.pdbx_strand_id
1 'polypeptide(L)'
;MRQLAAASVAVSAVLLAPSALAGDPQISLSYLASTPRVGFDVAGAEIVAFDSGSKRAFVVNGFANAIDVFDLANPAAPVAAGSFSLLPYGGGVQSVAIGNGKVACAISAVVKTDPGVVVFFDLDLNFIASVTVGALPDMVTFTPDGTKAITANEGEPNDTYSVDPEGSISIIDVSGKAITQADVTTLGFNGLAAGVIDPAVVPFGPGSPTIGQDLEPEYVVVSADSTTAFVSVQEHSAIATVDLTTNAIVSVKPLGTKKHYAGTPSLTTATLGGLPSIGTTAAGQDISLGGLSGLWIDSVNATTGVITFWANTDRGPNLEPVNVDGDAALERPFALPGFQPRIATFTYNPATNAIALTGQILLRKPDGTPMTGLPNIQGAAPGFAYTDEQPVDLFGNPILNDPLGGDLEGL
;
A
#
# COMPACT_ATOMS: atom_id res chain seq x y z
N MET A 1 28.90 -10.73 -83.63
CA MET A 1 27.77 -11.16 -82.83
C MET A 1 28.22 -11.27 -81.40
N ARG A 2 27.92 -10.29 -80.55
CA ARG A 2 28.19 -10.33 -79.14
C ARG A 2 26.87 -10.54 -78.44
N GLN A 3 26.76 -11.69 -77.72
CA GLN A 3 25.66 -11.96 -76.84
C GLN A 3 25.78 -11.15 -75.53
N LEU A 4 24.77 -10.34 -75.23
CA LEU A 4 24.60 -9.71 -73.92
C LEU A 4 23.95 -10.76 -72.96
N ALA A 5 24.67 -11.11 -71.90
CA ALA A 5 24.10 -11.85 -70.81
C ALA A 5 23.34 -10.90 -69.86
N ALA A 6 22.04 -11.11 -69.69
CA ALA A 6 21.24 -10.43 -68.71
C ALA A 6 21.46 -11.02 -67.34
N ALA A 7 22.00 -10.24 -66.41
CA ALA A 7 22.10 -10.60 -64.99
C ALA A 7 20.79 -10.23 -64.28
N SER A 8 20.05 -11.24 -63.82
CA SER A 8 18.88 -11.07 -62.95
C SER A 8 19.34 -10.87 -61.52
N VAL A 9 19.08 -9.71 -60.97
CA VAL A 9 19.26 -9.44 -59.53
C VAL A 9 18.00 -9.92 -58.82
N ALA A 10 18.13 -10.99 -58.06
CA ALA A 10 17.09 -11.42 -57.13
C ALA A 10 17.14 -10.57 -55.87
N VAL A 11 16.14 -9.72 -55.67
CA VAL A 11 15.92 -8.99 -54.43
C VAL A 11 15.16 -9.89 -53.47
N SER A 12 15.88 -10.47 -52.51
CA SER A 12 15.24 -11.18 -51.37
C SER A 12 14.68 -10.18 -50.41
N ALA A 13 13.37 -9.97 -50.42
CA ALA A 13 12.68 -9.24 -49.36
C ALA A 13 12.64 -10.13 -48.11
N VAL A 14 13.43 -9.79 -47.13
CA VAL A 14 13.28 -10.35 -45.77
C VAL A 14 12.05 -9.69 -45.14
N LEU A 15 10.93 -10.38 -45.17
CA LEU A 15 9.78 -10.05 -44.35
C LEU A 15 10.15 -10.30 -42.90
N LEU A 16 10.57 -9.26 -42.18
CA LEU A 16 10.56 -9.23 -40.74
C LEU A 16 9.09 -9.33 -40.29
N ALA A 17 8.65 -10.51 -39.91
CA ALA A 17 7.41 -10.63 -39.17
C ALA A 17 7.52 -9.72 -37.92
N PRO A 18 6.53 -8.87 -37.65
CA PRO A 18 6.53 -8.14 -36.37
C PRO A 18 6.56 -9.20 -35.28
N SER A 19 7.63 -9.22 -34.47
CA SER A 19 7.60 -9.96 -33.21
C SER A 19 6.38 -9.43 -32.46
N ALA A 20 5.37 -10.28 -32.29
CA ALA A 20 4.31 -9.99 -31.35
C ALA A 20 5.02 -9.74 -30.02
N LEU A 21 5.03 -8.49 -29.57
CA LEU A 21 5.36 -8.15 -28.21
C LEU A 21 4.41 -9.01 -27.38
N ALA A 22 4.96 -9.98 -26.66
CA ALA A 22 4.19 -10.68 -25.64
C ALA A 22 3.60 -9.57 -24.78
N GLY A 23 2.27 -9.40 -24.79
CA GLY A 23 1.62 -8.41 -23.98
C GLY A 23 2.10 -8.57 -22.57
N ASP A 24 2.35 -7.46 -21.88
CA ASP A 24 2.68 -7.48 -20.47
C ASP A 24 1.71 -8.41 -19.75
N PRO A 25 2.19 -9.25 -18.83
CA PRO A 25 1.33 -10.19 -18.12
C PRO A 25 0.20 -9.41 -17.44
N GLN A 26 -1.02 -9.57 -17.94
CA GLN A 26 -2.19 -8.92 -17.38
C GLN A 26 -2.52 -9.58 -16.03
N ILE A 27 -2.35 -8.84 -14.96
CA ILE A 27 -2.83 -9.25 -13.64
C ILE A 27 -4.31 -8.88 -13.57
N SER A 28 -5.17 -9.88 -13.39
CA SER A 28 -6.58 -9.65 -13.09
C SER A 28 -6.86 -10.03 -11.65
N LEU A 29 -7.54 -9.16 -10.92
CA LEU A 29 -8.02 -9.43 -9.57
C LEU A 29 -9.53 -9.66 -9.63
N SER A 30 -9.98 -10.72 -8.95
CA SER A 30 -11.40 -10.98 -8.75
C SER A 30 -11.68 -11.16 -7.27
N TYR A 31 -12.72 -10.50 -6.78
CA TYR A 31 -13.21 -10.71 -5.43
C TYR A 31 -13.78 -12.14 -5.31
N LEU A 32 -13.32 -12.89 -4.32
CA LEU A 32 -13.80 -14.25 -4.05
C LEU A 32 -14.66 -14.29 -2.79
N ALA A 33 -14.14 -13.75 -1.69
CA ALA A 33 -14.80 -13.76 -0.40
C ALA A 33 -14.13 -12.77 0.56
N SER A 34 -14.76 -12.50 1.69
CA SER A 34 -14.16 -11.81 2.83
C SER A 34 -14.40 -12.59 4.11
N THR A 35 -13.49 -12.41 5.07
CA THR A 35 -13.67 -12.85 6.44
C THR A 35 -14.61 -11.91 7.20
N PRO A 36 -15.21 -12.33 8.32
CA PRO A 36 -15.98 -11.42 9.17
C PRO A 36 -15.12 -10.21 9.60
N ARG A 37 -15.72 -9.04 9.60
CA ARG A 37 -15.06 -7.80 10.03
C ARG A 37 -15.08 -7.69 11.55
N VAL A 38 -13.99 -7.13 12.12
CA VAL A 38 -13.86 -6.95 13.57
C VAL A 38 -14.61 -5.70 14.04
N GLY A 39 -14.63 -4.64 13.22
CA GLY A 39 -15.29 -3.36 13.54
C GLY A 39 -14.93 -2.29 12.51
N PHE A 40 -15.46 -1.09 12.75
CA PHE A 40 -15.10 0.11 11.98
C PHE A 40 -14.01 0.88 12.73
N ASP A 41 -13.06 1.43 12.00
CA ASP A 41 -11.94 2.23 12.53
C ASP A 41 -11.17 1.53 13.65
N VAL A 42 -10.90 0.24 13.45
CA VAL A 42 -10.07 -0.58 14.34
C VAL A 42 -9.07 -1.36 13.50
N ALA A 43 -7.84 -1.48 13.99
CA ALA A 43 -6.75 -2.22 13.34
C ALA A 43 -6.97 -3.75 13.38
N GLY A 44 -8.06 -4.20 12.78
CA GLY A 44 -8.53 -5.59 12.85
C GLY A 44 -7.85 -6.56 11.89
N ALA A 45 -7.18 -6.06 10.85
CA ALA A 45 -6.38 -6.85 9.91
C ALA A 45 -5.39 -5.94 9.19
N GLU A 46 -4.09 -6.14 9.41
CA GLU A 46 -3.04 -5.27 8.87
C GLU A 46 -2.05 -6.06 8.02
N ILE A 47 -1.28 -6.94 8.59
CA ILE A 47 -0.27 -7.74 7.89
C ILE A 47 -0.78 -9.18 7.77
N VAL A 48 -0.55 -9.80 6.61
CA VAL A 48 -0.93 -11.18 6.34
C VAL A 48 0.27 -12.00 5.86
N ALA A 49 0.43 -13.19 6.42
CA ALA A 49 1.33 -14.21 5.91
C ALA A 49 0.53 -15.46 5.52
N PHE A 50 0.85 -16.04 4.38
CA PHE A 50 0.14 -17.23 3.87
C PHE A 50 1.08 -18.43 3.77
N ASP A 51 0.71 -19.53 4.40
CA ASP A 51 1.38 -20.81 4.23
C ASP A 51 0.71 -21.65 3.14
N SER A 52 1.41 -21.83 2.03
CA SER A 52 0.90 -22.58 0.89
C SER A 52 0.77 -24.09 1.16
N GLY A 53 1.48 -24.62 2.15
CA GLY A 53 1.43 -26.03 2.56
C GLY A 53 0.13 -26.35 3.30
N SER A 54 -0.15 -25.65 4.37
CA SER A 54 -1.36 -25.80 5.17
C SER A 54 -2.58 -25.07 4.61
N LYS A 55 -2.41 -24.20 3.59
CA LYS A 55 -3.45 -23.32 3.06
C LYS A 55 -4.03 -22.37 4.12
N ARG A 56 -3.24 -21.98 5.10
CA ARG A 56 -3.68 -21.05 6.17
C ARG A 56 -3.07 -19.67 5.98
N ALA A 57 -3.89 -18.64 6.22
CA ALA A 57 -3.45 -17.26 6.37
C ALA A 57 -3.37 -16.92 7.86
N PHE A 58 -2.29 -16.25 8.24
CA PHE A 58 -2.05 -15.72 9.57
C PHE A 58 -2.09 -14.20 9.46
N VAL A 59 -2.99 -13.56 10.18
CA VAL A 59 -3.32 -12.14 10.03
C VAL A 59 -3.08 -11.42 11.34
N VAL A 60 -2.32 -10.33 11.29
CA VAL A 60 -2.17 -9.44 12.43
C VAL A 60 -3.50 -8.77 12.72
N ASN A 61 -3.98 -8.94 13.95
CA ASN A 61 -5.10 -8.23 14.52
C ASN A 61 -4.57 -7.28 15.59
N GLY A 62 -4.24 -6.05 15.17
CA GLY A 62 -3.68 -5.03 16.06
C GLY A 62 -4.66 -4.63 17.17
N PHE A 63 -5.97 -4.60 16.87
CA PHE A 63 -7.00 -4.30 17.87
C PHE A 63 -7.00 -5.28 19.05
N ALA A 64 -6.82 -6.57 18.79
CA ALA A 64 -6.82 -7.61 19.82
C ALA A 64 -5.39 -7.94 20.31
N ASN A 65 -4.35 -7.36 19.76
CA ASN A 65 -2.97 -7.78 19.91
C ASN A 65 -2.83 -9.30 19.76
N ALA A 66 -3.23 -9.81 18.58
CA ALA A 66 -3.38 -11.23 18.33
C ALA A 66 -2.99 -11.58 16.89
N ILE A 67 -2.80 -12.86 16.63
CA ILE A 67 -2.79 -13.43 15.27
C ILE A 67 -4.09 -14.20 15.05
N ASP A 68 -4.87 -13.78 14.07
CA ASP A 68 -6.04 -14.51 13.58
C ASP A 68 -5.62 -15.48 12.48
N VAL A 69 -6.13 -16.70 12.53
CA VAL A 69 -5.81 -17.76 11.55
C VAL A 69 -7.06 -18.10 10.75
N PHE A 70 -6.91 -18.12 9.43
CA PHE A 70 -7.98 -18.51 8.50
C PHE A 70 -7.53 -19.69 7.65
N ASP A 71 -8.39 -20.70 7.54
CA ASP A 71 -8.25 -21.77 6.56
C ASP A 71 -8.77 -21.28 5.20
N LEU A 72 -7.89 -21.29 4.21
CA LEU A 72 -8.13 -20.92 2.82
C LEU A 72 -8.06 -22.11 1.87
N ALA A 73 -8.28 -23.34 2.34
CA ALA A 73 -8.38 -24.51 1.49
C ALA A 73 -9.45 -24.33 0.39
N ASN A 74 -10.52 -23.60 0.72
CA ASN A 74 -11.44 -23.03 -0.24
C ASN A 74 -11.39 -21.48 -0.14
N PRO A 75 -10.66 -20.78 -1.02
CA PRO A 75 -10.53 -19.32 -0.92
C PRO A 75 -11.83 -18.55 -1.19
N ALA A 76 -12.85 -19.19 -1.79
CA ALA A 76 -14.18 -18.59 -1.95
C ALA A 76 -15.05 -18.70 -0.68
N ALA A 77 -14.60 -19.43 0.34
CA ALA A 77 -15.28 -19.58 1.61
C ALA A 77 -14.22 -19.71 2.75
N PRO A 78 -13.54 -18.62 3.13
CA PRO A 78 -12.57 -18.63 4.21
C PRO A 78 -13.21 -19.05 5.53
N VAL A 79 -12.53 -19.87 6.32
CA VAL A 79 -13.02 -20.33 7.63
C VAL A 79 -12.06 -19.86 8.71
N ALA A 80 -12.59 -19.21 9.76
CA ALA A 80 -11.80 -18.88 10.94
C ALA A 80 -11.29 -20.17 11.61
N ALA A 81 -9.97 -20.30 11.74
CA ALA A 81 -9.31 -21.48 12.31
C ALA A 81 -8.77 -21.23 13.73
N GLY A 82 -8.87 -20.01 14.24
CA GLY A 82 -8.48 -19.63 15.58
C GLY A 82 -7.95 -18.20 15.66
N SER A 83 -7.71 -17.78 16.90
CA SER A 83 -7.06 -16.50 17.21
C SER A 83 -6.11 -16.76 18.40
N PHE A 84 -4.90 -16.22 18.33
CA PHE A 84 -3.87 -16.39 19.34
C PHE A 84 -3.42 -15.05 19.90
N SER A 85 -3.62 -14.82 21.20
CA SER A 85 -3.26 -13.57 21.86
C SER A 85 -1.76 -13.44 22.04
N LEU A 86 -1.21 -12.29 21.68
CA LEU A 86 0.18 -11.91 21.84
C LEU A 86 0.41 -10.93 23.02
N LEU A 87 -0.66 -10.56 23.74
CA LEU A 87 -0.59 -9.71 24.93
C LEU A 87 0.47 -10.12 25.97
N PRO A 88 0.75 -11.42 26.21
CA PRO A 88 1.80 -11.80 27.15
C PRO A 88 3.22 -11.42 26.73
N TYR A 89 3.44 -11.04 25.46
CA TYR A 89 4.77 -10.83 24.90
C TYR A 89 5.14 -9.35 24.71
N GLY A 90 4.16 -8.44 24.66
CA GLY A 90 4.46 -7.00 24.51
C GLY A 90 3.24 -6.11 24.30
N GLY A 91 3.51 -4.89 23.88
CA GLY A 91 2.51 -3.83 23.72
C GLY A 91 1.65 -3.95 22.47
N GLY A 92 2.22 -4.37 21.34
CA GLY A 92 1.52 -4.49 20.08
C GLY A 92 2.23 -5.40 19.09
N VAL A 93 1.48 -6.24 18.39
CA VAL A 93 2.00 -7.00 17.25
C VAL A 93 2.05 -6.09 16.02
N GLN A 94 3.23 -6.00 15.40
CA GLN A 94 3.49 -5.15 14.25
C GLN A 94 3.51 -5.96 12.96
N SER A 95 4.06 -7.17 12.98
CA SER A 95 4.25 -7.96 11.77
C SER A 95 4.18 -9.45 12.04
N VAL A 96 3.84 -10.21 10.99
CA VAL A 96 3.87 -11.67 10.97
C VAL A 96 4.51 -12.18 9.68
N ALA A 97 5.37 -13.18 9.80
CA ALA A 97 5.96 -13.88 8.66
C ALA A 97 5.95 -15.40 8.87
N ILE A 98 6.02 -16.14 7.76
CA ILE A 98 6.09 -17.60 7.78
C ILE A 98 7.33 -18.05 6.99
N GLY A 99 8.08 -18.94 7.58
CA GLY A 99 9.23 -19.56 6.93
C GLY A 99 9.67 -20.83 7.64
N ASN A 100 10.09 -21.83 6.88
CA ASN A 100 10.61 -23.09 7.40
C ASN A 100 9.72 -23.74 8.49
N GLY A 101 8.39 -23.73 8.27
CA GLY A 101 7.41 -24.30 9.19
C GLY A 101 7.23 -23.52 10.51
N LYS A 102 7.68 -22.27 10.56
CA LYS A 102 7.56 -21.39 11.72
C LYS A 102 6.75 -20.14 11.36
N VAL A 103 6.04 -19.62 12.35
CA VAL A 103 5.41 -18.31 12.34
C VAL A 103 6.26 -17.42 13.23
N ALA A 104 6.75 -16.30 12.70
CA ALA A 104 7.47 -15.28 13.46
C ALA A 104 6.58 -14.05 13.60
N CYS A 105 6.46 -13.51 14.83
CA CYS A 105 5.71 -12.30 15.13
C CYS A 105 6.65 -11.26 15.71
N ALA A 106 6.74 -10.09 15.07
CA ALA A 106 7.42 -8.92 15.61
C ALA A 106 6.47 -8.20 16.57
N ILE A 107 6.92 -7.94 17.79
CA ILE A 107 6.08 -7.40 18.85
C ILE A 107 6.84 -6.26 19.53
N SER A 108 6.26 -5.06 19.52
CA SER A 108 6.80 -3.91 20.25
C SER A 108 6.66 -4.08 21.76
N ALA A 109 7.57 -3.48 22.51
CA ALA A 109 7.42 -3.38 23.95
C ALA A 109 6.18 -2.54 24.32
N VAL A 110 5.71 -2.66 25.58
CA VAL A 110 4.62 -1.82 26.10
C VAL A 110 4.99 -0.32 26.05
N VAL A 111 6.26 -0.01 26.31
CA VAL A 111 6.84 1.31 26.07
C VAL A 111 7.57 1.21 24.74
N LYS A 112 7.09 1.87 23.70
CA LYS A 112 7.58 1.68 22.30
C LYS A 112 9.08 1.92 22.12
N THR A 113 9.66 2.74 22.97
CA THR A 113 11.11 3.04 22.96
C THR A 113 11.98 1.98 23.63
N ASP A 114 11.38 0.98 24.28
CA ASP A 114 12.12 -0.15 24.85
C ASP A 114 12.32 -1.25 23.79
N PRO A 115 13.33 -2.11 23.94
CA PRO A 115 13.54 -3.25 23.04
C PRO A 115 12.31 -4.15 22.95
N GLY A 116 11.91 -4.47 21.71
CA GLY A 116 10.84 -5.41 21.41
C GLY A 116 11.31 -6.86 21.34
N VAL A 117 10.44 -7.74 20.90
CA VAL A 117 10.74 -9.17 20.78
C VAL A 117 10.27 -9.73 19.43
N VAL A 118 10.93 -10.80 19.00
CA VAL A 118 10.36 -11.71 17.99
C VAL A 118 9.97 -12.99 18.68
N VAL A 119 8.71 -13.38 18.54
CA VAL A 119 8.18 -14.62 19.09
C VAL A 119 7.94 -15.60 17.94
N PHE A 120 8.43 -16.83 18.15
CA PHE A 120 8.31 -17.90 17.17
C PHE A 120 7.33 -18.95 17.67
N PHE A 121 6.49 -19.40 16.75
CA PHE A 121 5.54 -20.50 16.93
C PHE A 121 5.69 -21.51 15.79
N ASP A 122 5.20 -22.71 15.98
CA ASP A 122 4.94 -23.60 14.85
C ASP A 122 3.65 -23.21 14.09
N LEU A 123 3.33 -23.90 13.02
CA LEU A 123 2.13 -23.60 12.23
C LEU A 123 0.81 -23.88 12.99
N ASP A 124 0.85 -24.60 14.10
CA ASP A 124 -0.29 -24.85 14.96
C ASP A 124 -0.33 -23.89 16.17
N LEU A 125 0.53 -22.84 16.12
CA LEU A 125 0.67 -21.80 17.14
C LEU A 125 1.17 -22.30 18.50
N ASN A 126 1.88 -23.44 18.55
CA ASN A 126 2.61 -23.83 19.73
C ASN A 126 3.88 -22.96 19.85
N PHE A 127 4.13 -22.44 21.05
CA PHE A 127 5.29 -21.60 21.33
C PHE A 127 6.60 -22.36 21.10
N ILE A 128 7.54 -21.73 20.39
CA ILE A 128 8.89 -22.23 20.15
C ILE A 128 9.91 -21.44 20.95
N ALA A 129 9.96 -20.11 20.75
CA ALA A 129 10.94 -19.24 21.38
C ALA A 129 10.48 -17.77 21.38
N SER A 130 11.09 -16.98 22.24
CA SER A 130 11.02 -15.51 22.19
C SER A 130 12.43 -14.97 22.36
N VAL A 131 12.83 -14.02 21.49
CA VAL A 131 14.13 -13.36 21.55
C VAL A 131 13.95 -11.85 21.51
N THR A 132 14.79 -11.13 22.24
CA THR A 132 14.81 -9.67 22.26
C THR A 132 15.52 -9.15 21.01
N VAL A 133 14.95 -8.12 20.41
CA VAL A 133 15.46 -7.37 19.25
C VAL A 133 15.55 -5.87 19.56
N GLY A 134 15.73 -5.01 18.57
CA GLY A 134 15.74 -3.56 18.80
C GLY A 134 14.38 -2.99 19.22
N ALA A 135 14.34 -1.68 19.46
CA ALA A 135 13.11 -0.98 19.80
C ALA A 135 12.18 -0.90 18.59
N LEU A 136 10.89 -1.05 18.82
CA LEU A 136 9.83 -1.02 17.81
C LEU A 136 10.17 -1.88 16.57
N PRO A 137 10.19 -3.23 16.69
CA PRO A 137 10.37 -4.12 15.53
C PRO A 137 9.12 -4.07 14.67
N ASP A 138 9.18 -3.27 13.61
CA ASP A 138 8.02 -2.97 12.76
C ASP A 138 7.73 -4.09 11.76
N MET A 139 8.77 -4.72 11.21
CA MET A 139 8.62 -5.77 10.21
C MET A 139 9.52 -6.97 10.51
N VAL A 140 9.01 -8.18 10.27
CA VAL A 140 9.79 -9.42 10.28
C VAL A 140 9.62 -10.19 8.98
N THR A 141 10.70 -10.80 8.49
CA THR A 141 10.66 -11.71 7.33
C THR A 141 11.66 -12.86 7.50
N PHE A 142 11.45 -13.95 6.75
CA PHE A 142 12.44 -15.03 6.65
C PHE A 142 13.26 -14.89 5.38
N THR A 143 14.50 -15.39 5.44
CA THR A 143 15.27 -15.65 4.20
C THR A 143 14.59 -16.73 3.38
N PRO A 144 14.68 -16.71 2.03
CA PRO A 144 14.08 -17.72 1.17
C PRO A 144 14.50 -19.17 1.49
N ASP A 145 15.73 -19.37 1.98
CA ASP A 145 16.22 -20.68 2.44
C ASP A 145 15.71 -21.08 3.83
N GLY A 146 15.01 -20.18 4.52
CA GLY A 146 14.42 -20.39 5.83
C GLY A 146 15.44 -20.52 6.97
N THR A 147 16.70 -20.11 6.77
CA THR A 147 17.74 -20.26 7.80
C THR A 147 17.82 -19.08 8.75
N LYS A 148 17.33 -17.90 8.34
CA LYS A 148 17.33 -16.68 9.14
C LYS A 148 15.97 -16.03 9.17
N ALA A 149 15.64 -15.36 10.26
CA ALA A 149 14.60 -14.33 10.35
C ALA A 149 15.27 -12.97 10.54
N ILE A 150 14.72 -11.93 9.92
CA ILE A 150 15.29 -10.58 9.92
C ILE A 150 14.20 -9.61 10.33
N THR A 151 14.51 -8.70 11.27
CA THR A 151 13.60 -7.59 11.63
C THR A 151 14.21 -6.25 11.27
N ALA A 152 13.36 -5.34 10.80
CA ALA A 152 13.59 -3.92 10.85
C ALA A 152 13.07 -3.42 12.19
N ASN A 153 13.95 -2.82 12.98
CA ASN A 153 13.61 -2.23 14.28
C ASN A 153 13.70 -0.72 14.09
N GLU A 154 12.55 -0.08 14.02
CA GLU A 154 12.42 1.32 13.65
C GLU A 154 13.18 2.22 14.65
N GLY A 155 13.00 1.99 15.95
CA GLY A 155 13.64 2.82 16.96
C GLY A 155 13.01 4.20 17.10
N GLU A 156 11.73 4.35 16.73
CA GLU A 156 11.02 5.62 16.76
C GLU A 156 11.05 6.28 18.15
N PRO A 157 11.33 7.60 18.24
CA PRO A 157 11.37 8.33 19.50
C PRO A 157 9.99 8.41 20.17
N ASN A 158 9.98 8.78 21.43
CA ASN A 158 8.74 9.16 22.09
C ASN A 158 8.25 10.56 21.59
N ASP A 159 6.99 10.89 21.84
CA ASP A 159 6.33 12.11 21.34
C ASP A 159 7.07 13.42 21.70
N THR A 160 7.91 13.40 22.71
CA THR A 160 8.67 14.57 23.19
C THR A 160 10.14 14.55 22.77
N TYR A 161 10.60 13.51 22.05
CA TYR A 161 12.00 13.26 21.71
C TYR A 161 12.94 13.25 22.93
N SER A 162 12.41 12.96 24.11
CA SER A 162 13.22 12.84 25.33
C SER A 162 13.84 11.47 25.51
N VAL A 163 13.29 10.46 24.86
CA VAL A 163 13.84 9.12 24.68
C VAL A 163 13.80 8.80 23.21
N ASP A 164 14.97 8.55 22.65
CA ASP A 164 15.18 8.36 21.20
C ASP A 164 16.11 7.16 21.03
N PRO A 165 15.57 5.93 20.91
CA PRO A 165 16.38 4.73 20.71
C PRO A 165 17.00 4.69 19.31
N GLU A 166 18.04 3.87 19.15
CA GLU A 166 18.65 3.68 17.84
C GLU A 166 17.83 2.71 16.99
N GLY A 167 17.57 3.08 15.74
CA GLY A 167 17.10 2.15 14.73
C GLY A 167 18.13 1.06 14.46
N SER A 168 17.67 -0.16 14.17
CA SER A 168 18.58 -1.29 13.97
C SER A 168 17.96 -2.40 13.13
N ILE A 169 18.80 -3.35 12.71
CA ILE A 169 18.38 -4.54 11.97
C ILE A 169 18.80 -5.74 12.80
N SER A 170 17.86 -6.61 13.20
CA SER A 170 18.21 -7.84 13.90
C SER A 170 18.13 -9.04 12.96
N ILE A 171 19.17 -9.85 12.96
CA ILE A 171 19.27 -11.10 12.21
C ILE A 171 19.26 -12.24 13.22
N ILE A 172 18.32 -13.16 13.08
CA ILE A 172 18.08 -14.28 14.00
C ILE A 172 18.36 -15.57 13.24
N ASP A 173 19.36 -16.35 13.66
CA ASP A 173 19.58 -17.68 13.11
C ASP A 173 18.49 -18.65 13.60
N VAL A 174 17.68 -19.15 12.65
CA VAL A 174 16.58 -20.08 12.94
C VAL A 174 16.81 -21.46 12.33
N SER A 175 18.03 -21.73 11.85
CA SER A 175 18.44 -23.02 11.25
C SER A 175 18.60 -24.11 12.31
N GLY A 176 18.84 -23.75 13.57
CA GLY A 176 19.01 -24.65 14.70
C GLY A 176 17.69 -25.28 15.19
N LYS A 177 17.82 -26.26 16.10
CA LYS A 177 16.65 -26.88 16.75
C LYS A 177 16.04 -26.02 17.86
N ALA A 178 16.84 -25.20 18.49
CA ALA A 178 16.43 -24.24 19.51
C ALA A 178 16.84 -22.85 19.07
N ILE A 179 15.98 -21.88 19.26
CA ILE A 179 16.24 -20.45 19.00
C ILE A 179 16.44 -19.80 20.37
N THR A 180 17.56 -19.11 20.55
CA THR A 180 17.94 -18.46 21.82
C THR A 180 18.42 -17.05 21.57
N GLN A 181 18.61 -16.25 22.61
CA GLN A 181 19.16 -14.90 22.48
C GLN A 181 20.57 -14.86 21.87
N ALA A 182 21.34 -15.95 21.99
CA ALA A 182 22.68 -16.05 21.40
C ALA A 182 22.65 -16.14 19.85
N ASP A 183 21.50 -16.46 19.28
CA ASP A 183 21.31 -16.58 17.82
C ASP A 183 20.93 -15.24 17.18
N VAL A 184 20.81 -14.16 17.98
CA VAL A 184 20.45 -12.82 17.50
C VAL A 184 21.71 -11.99 17.29
N THR A 185 21.87 -11.43 16.08
CA THR A 185 22.85 -10.39 15.76
C THR A 185 22.11 -9.10 15.44
N THR A 186 22.31 -8.06 16.23
CA THR A 186 21.73 -6.73 15.97
C THR A 186 22.77 -5.80 15.34
N LEU A 187 22.41 -5.19 14.22
CA LEU A 187 23.21 -4.27 13.45
C LEU A 187 22.67 -2.85 13.63
N GLY A 188 23.47 -1.97 14.22
CA GLY A 188 23.19 -0.54 14.32
C GLY A 188 23.87 0.26 13.20
N PHE A 189 23.53 1.52 13.07
CA PHE A 189 24.10 2.42 12.05
C PHE A 189 25.25 3.28 12.57
N ASN A 190 25.44 3.35 13.87
CA ASN A 190 26.56 4.08 14.46
C ASN A 190 27.89 3.29 14.31
N GLY A 191 28.98 4.02 14.07
CA GLY A 191 30.31 3.43 14.02
C GLY A 191 30.62 2.58 12.79
N LEU A 192 29.79 2.62 11.75
CA LEU A 192 30.07 1.95 10.48
C LEU A 192 31.32 2.51 9.80
N ALA A 193 32.00 1.69 9.01
CA ALA A 193 33.20 2.10 8.28
C ALA A 193 32.90 3.28 7.33
N ALA A 194 33.90 4.12 7.11
CA ALA A 194 33.80 5.26 6.21
C ALA A 194 33.34 4.80 4.80
N GLY A 195 32.33 5.49 4.26
CA GLY A 195 31.76 5.21 2.94
C GLY A 195 30.67 4.14 2.91
N VAL A 196 30.35 3.47 4.02
CA VAL A 196 29.18 2.58 4.13
C VAL A 196 27.92 3.41 4.06
N ILE A 197 27.84 4.49 4.82
CA ILE A 197 26.74 5.46 4.70
C ILE A 197 27.13 6.52 3.67
N ASP A 198 26.27 6.72 2.68
CA ASP A 198 26.46 7.76 1.69
C ASP A 198 26.43 9.14 2.36
N PRO A 199 27.37 10.06 2.02
CA PRO A 199 27.40 11.39 2.62
C PRO A 199 26.12 12.24 2.44
N ALA A 200 25.25 11.87 1.52
CA ALA A 200 23.96 12.53 1.33
C ALA A 200 22.89 12.06 2.35
N VAL A 201 23.14 10.98 3.07
CA VAL A 201 22.30 10.51 4.19
C VAL A 201 22.83 11.18 5.46
N VAL A 202 22.15 12.22 5.90
CA VAL A 202 22.54 13.04 7.06
C VAL A 202 21.41 13.08 8.07
N PRO A 203 21.71 13.09 9.38
CA PRO A 203 20.69 13.28 10.41
C PRO A 203 19.99 14.64 10.27
N PHE A 204 18.68 14.66 10.42
CA PHE A 204 17.86 15.89 10.36
C PHE A 204 16.79 15.98 11.46
N GLY A 205 16.65 14.95 12.29
CA GLY A 205 15.68 14.89 13.37
C GLY A 205 15.89 15.95 14.45
N PRO A 206 14.89 16.23 15.29
CA PRO A 206 15.00 17.17 16.39
C PRO A 206 16.08 16.79 17.40
N GLY A 207 16.72 17.79 18.02
CA GLY A 207 17.68 17.53 19.10
C GLY A 207 19.08 17.14 18.66
N SER A 208 19.39 17.13 17.37
CA SER A 208 20.68 16.68 16.80
C SER A 208 20.98 15.21 17.11
N PRO A 209 20.12 14.28 16.63
CA PRO A 209 20.31 12.86 16.87
C PRO A 209 21.61 12.33 16.26
N THR A 210 22.08 11.21 16.78
CA THR A 210 23.13 10.43 16.08
C THR A 210 22.54 9.83 14.81
N ILE A 211 23.41 9.40 13.88
CA ILE A 211 22.93 8.73 12.66
C ILE A 211 22.15 7.46 12.99
N GLY A 212 22.48 6.76 14.06
CA GLY A 212 21.76 5.57 14.49
C GLY A 212 20.38 5.86 15.05
N GLN A 213 20.18 7.01 15.69
CA GLN A 213 18.88 7.44 16.21
C GLN A 213 17.95 7.94 15.09
N ASP A 214 18.51 8.54 14.05
CA ASP A 214 17.75 9.19 12.99
C ASP A 214 17.44 8.24 11.81
N LEU A 215 18.17 7.11 11.70
CA LEU A 215 17.89 6.11 10.68
C LEU A 215 16.91 5.07 11.22
N GLU A 216 15.69 5.14 10.74
CA GLU A 216 14.54 4.32 11.16
C GLU A 216 14.25 3.25 10.10
N PRO A 217 14.71 1.98 10.32
CA PRO A 217 14.42 0.87 9.40
C PRO A 217 12.96 0.43 9.47
N GLU A 218 12.30 0.29 8.32
CA GLU A 218 10.87 -0.03 8.23
C GLU A 218 10.59 -1.41 7.65
N TYR A 219 11.15 -1.71 6.49
CA TYR A 219 10.77 -2.89 5.73
C TYR A 219 11.98 -3.62 5.17
N VAL A 220 11.91 -4.96 5.14
CA VAL A 220 13.01 -5.84 4.69
C VAL A 220 12.56 -6.70 3.51
N VAL A 221 13.40 -6.74 2.49
CA VAL A 221 13.29 -7.70 1.38
C VAL A 221 14.62 -8.45 1.25
N VAL A 222 14.56 -9.75 1.01
CA VAL A 222 15.75 -10.60 0.90
C VAL A 222 15.92 -11.10 -0.54
N SER A 223 17.16 -11.11 -1.03
CA SER A 223 17.50 -11.70 -2.33
C SER A 223 17.15 -13.18 -2.41
N ALA A 224 16.82 -13.67 -3.60
CA ALA A 224 16.39 -15.06 -3.81
C ALA A 224 17.42 -16.12 -3.39
N ASP A 225 18.70 -15.75 -3.38
CA ASP A 225 19.81 -16.59 -2.93
C ASP A 225 20.08 -16.51 -1.41
N SER A 226 19.27 -15.74 -0.68
CA SER A 226 19.39 -15.56 0.77
C SER A 226 20.69 -14.91 1.25
N THR A 227 21.44 -14.24 0.38
CA THR A 227 22.76 -13.67 0.73
C THR A 227 22.69 -12.19 1.06
N THR A 228 21.65 -11.48 0.61
CA THR A 228 21.56 -10.02 0.75
C THR A 228 20.17 -9.62 1.22
N ALA A 229 20.09 -8.74 2.21
CA ALA A 229 18.85 -8.04 2.56
C ALA A 229 18.92 -6.57 2.17
N PHE A 230 17.80 -6.05 1.71
CA PHE A 230 17.59 -4.63 1.45
C PHE A 230 16.56 -4.13 2.43
N VAL A 231 16.89 -3.07 3.14
CA VAL A 231 16.05 -2.51 4.22
C VAL A 231 15.75 -1.06 3.88
N SER A 232 14.46 -0.71 3.81
CA SER A 232 14.06 0.68 3.64
C SER A 232 14.34 1.47 4.91
N VAL A 233 14.83 2.69 4.72
CA VAL A 233 15.00 3.72 5.75
C VAL A 233 14.16 4.88 5.27
N GLN A 234 12.90 4.90 5.67
CA GLN A 234 11.84 5.65 4.98
C GLN A 234 12.04 7.16 5.08
N GLU A 235 12.27 7.70 6.26
CA GLU A 235 12.43 9.13 6.51
C GLU A 235 13.57 9.73 5.70
N HIS A 236 14.63 8.95 5.52
CA HIS A 236 15.79 9.34 4.73
C HIS A 236 15.70 9.02 3.24
N SER A 237 14.56 8.43 2.80
CA SER A 237 14.41 7.94 1.42
C SER A 237 15.64 7.15 0.97
N ALA A 238 16.10 6.23 1.79
CA ALA A 238 17.33 5.47 1.59
C ALA A 238 17.08 3.96 1.68
N ILE A 239 18.03 3.19 1.17
CA ILE A 239 18.08 1.73 1.29
C ILE A 239 19.39 1.34 1.98
N ALA A 240 19.28 0.61 3.07
CA ALA A 240 20.40 -0.11 3.67
C ALA A 240 20.54 -1.49 3.02
N THR A 241 21.75 -1.86 2.63
CA THR A 241 22.08 -3.18 2.11
C THR A 241 22.85 -3.96 3.17
N VAL A 242 22.38 -5.16 3.47
CA VAL A 242 22.97 -6.05 4.47
C VAL A 242 23.50 -7.30 3.78
N ASP A 243 24.79 -7.60 3.98
CA ASP A 243 25.36 -8.89 3.64
C ASP A 243 24.99 -9.91 4.74
N LEU A 244 24.16 -10.87 4.38
CA LEU A 244 23.67 -11.92 5.30
C LEU A 244 24.69 -13.05 5.50
N THR A 245 25.77 -13.10 4.72
CA THR A 245 26.84 -14.08 4.91
C THR A 245 27.80 -13.65 6.00
N THR A 246 28.00 -12.34 6.15
CA THR A 246 28.86 -11.74 7.16
C THR A 246 28.07 -11.06 8.29
N ASN A 247 26.74 -10.96 8.15
CA ASN A 247 25.86 -10.22 9.03
C ASN A 247 26.35 -8.77 9.23
N ALA A 248 26.51 -8.01 8.16
CA ALA A 248 27.03 -6.65 8.20
C ALA A 248 26.25 -5.71 7.26
N ILE A 249 26.02 -4.46 7.69
CA ILE A 249 25.55 -3.39 6.81
C ILE A 249 26.72 -3.00 5.90
N VAL A 250 26.55 -3.15 4.59
CA VAL A 250 27.60 -2.89 3.59
C VAL A 250 27.40 -1.59 2.84
N SER A 251 26.18 -1.07 2.81
CA SER A 251 25.91 0.27 2.27
C SER A 251 24.59 0.83 2.78
N VAL A 252 24.49 2.15 2.89
CA VAL A 252 23.24 2.91 3.02
C VAL A 252 23.24 3.96 1.92
N LYS A 253 22.33 3.87 0.97
CA LYS A 253 22.28 4.70 -0.22
C LYS A 253 20.94 5.43 -0.33
N PRO A 254 20.94 6.76 -0.56
CA PRO A 254 19.72 7.48 -0.80
C PRO A 254 19.12 7.10 -2.16
N LEU A 255 17.78 7.06 -2.25
CA LEU A 255 17.05 6.87 -3.49
C LEU A 255 17.06 8.12 -4.37
N GLY A 256 17.65 9.19 -3.88
CA GLY A 256 17.67 10.50 -4.51
C GLY A 256 16.64 11.44 -3.93
N THR A 257 16.79 12.72 -4.23
CA THR A 257 15.87 13.77 -3.76
C THR A 257 14.86 14.08 -4.84
N LYS A 258 13.58 14.20 -4.47
CA LYS A 258 12.64 14.94 -5.31
C LYS A 258 13.15 16.38 -5.41
N LYS A 259 13.35 16.86 -6.63
CA LYS A 259 13.63 18.29 -6.83
C LYS A 259 12.36 19.07 -6.48
N HIS A 260 12.27 19.52 -5.25
CA HIS A 260 11.34 20.59 -4.91
C HIS A 260 11.97 21.88 -5.44
N TYR A 261 11.37 22.47 -6.45
CA TYR A 261 11.82 23.77 -6.91
C TYR A 261 11.62 24.77 -5.76
N ALA A 262 12.71 25.28 -5.22
CA ALA A 262 12.71 26.38 -4.24
C ALA A 262 12.32 27.75 -4.88
N GLY A 263 11.78 27.77 -6.08
CA GLY A 263 11.17 28.94 -6.67
C GLY A 263 9.79 29.16 -6.10
N THR A 264 9.39 30.43 -5.97
CA THR A 264 7.99 30.77 -5.71
C THR A 264 7.15 30.02 -6.74
N PRO A 265 6.25 29.08 -6.31
CA PRO A 265 5.43 28.38 -7.28
C PRO A 265 4.61 29.42 -8.05
N SER A 266 4.84 29.50 -9.36
CA SER A 266 3.97 30.32 -10.19
C SER A 266 2.66 29.57 -10.32
N LEU A 267 1.63 30.04 -9.64
CA LEU A 267 0.29 29.53 -9.83
C LEU A 267 -0.23 30.01 -11.20
N THR A 268 -0.32 29.08 -12.14
CA THR A 268 -0.99 29.34 -13.41
C THR A 268 -2.37 28.73 -13.34
N THR A 269 -3.40 29.54 -13.47
CA THR A 269 -4.78 29.08 -13.54
C THR A 269 -5.17 28.88 -15.00
N ALA A 270 -5.69 27.71 -15.32
CA ALA A 270 -6.32 27.46 -16.61
C ALA A 270 -7.79 27.12 -16.39
N THR A 271 -8.67 27.68 -17.21
CA THR A 271 -10.09 27.39 -17.12
C THR A 271 -10.42 26.19 -18.00
N LEU A 272 -10.99 25.16 -17.39
CA LEU A 272 -11.55 24.02 -18.11
C LEU A 272 -13.02 24.34 -18.40
N GLY A 273 -13.32 24.61 -19.69
CA GLY A 273 -14.67 24.90 -20.16
C GLY A 273 -15.23 23.76 -21.03
N GLY A 274 -16.53 23.80 -21.28
CA GLY A 274 -17.19 22.87 -22.19
C GLY A 274 -17.22 21.42 -21.72
N LEU A 275 -17.23 21.19 -20.39
CA LEU A 275 -17.40 19.87 -19.82
C LEU A 275 -18.79 19.28 -20.16
N PRO A 276 -18.86 17.99 -20.50
CA PRO A 276 -20.12 17.37 -20.88
C PRO A 276 -21.08 17.31 -19.70
N SER A 277 -22.38 17.34 -19.98
CA SER A 277 -23.40 16.99 -19.00
C SER A 277 -23.23 15.54 -18.56
N ILE A 278 -23.38 15.32 -17.26
CA ILE A 278 -23.41 13.99 -16.65
C ILE A 278 -24.80 13.56 -16.22
N GLY A 279 -25.80 14.42 -16.39
CA GLY A 279 -27.20 14.14 -16.14
C GLY A 279 -27.98 15.38 -15.73
N THR A 280 -29.30 15.21 -15.70
CA THR A 280 -30.24 16.25 -15.25
C THR A 280 -30.87 15.78 -13.95
N THR A 281 -30.88 16.64 -12.94
CA THR A 281 -31.50 16.34 -11.64
C THR A 281 -33.01 16.20 -11.77
N ALA A 282 -33.63 15.61 -10.76
CA ALA A 282 -35.11 15.52 -10.68
C ALA A 282 -35.78 16.91 -10.64
N ALA A 283 -35.04 17.96 -10.27
CA ALA A 283 -35.50 19.35 -10.29
C ALA A 283 -35.30 20.03 -11.65
N GLY A 284 -34.79 19.32 -12.67
CA GLY A 284 -34.59 19.84 -14.02
C GLY A 284 -33.26 20.60 -14.22
N GLN A 285 -32.35 20.53 -13.29
CA GLN A 285 -31.05 21.19 -13.38
C GLN A 285 -30.03 20.27 -14.07
N ASP A 286 -29.36 20.76 -15.10
CA ASP A 286 -28.30 20.03 -15.79
C ASP A 286 -26.99 20.14 -14.99
N ILE A 287 -26.34 19.00 -14.77
CA ILE A 287 -25.07 18.89 -14.05
C ILE A 287 -23.96 18.55 -15.04
N SER A 288 -22.94 19.39 -15.07
CA SER A 288 -21.72 19.13 -15.85
C SER A 288 -20.74 18.26 -15.08
N LEU A 289 -19.87 17.56 -15.82
CA LEU A 289 -18.76 16.81 -15.23
C LEU A 289 -17.93 17.70 -14.29
N GLY A 290 -17.70 17.23 -13.08
CA GLY A 290 -16.95 17.91 -12.02
C GLY A 290 -16.70 16.95 -10.86
N GLY A 291 -16.35 17.48 -9.68
CA GLY A 291 -16.08 16.66 -8.51
C GLY A 291 -14.87 15.74 -8.74
N LEU A 292 -13.79 16.30 -9.30
CA LEU A 292 -12.56 15.54 -9.55
C LEU A 292 -11.76 15.49 -8.25
N SER A 293 -11.52 14.30 -7.73
CA SER A 293 -10.93 14.04 -6.41
C SER A 293 -9.45 13.64 -6.49
N GLY A 294 -9.11 12.65 -7.30
CA GLY A 294 -7.73 12.22 -7.51
C GLY A 294 -7.13 12.78 -8.79
N LEU A 295 -5.80 12.86 -8.85
CA LEU A 295 -5.06 13.28 -10.03
C LEU A 295 -3.79 12.46 -10.19
N TRP A 296 -3.57 11.93 -11.40
CA TRP A 296 -2.37 11.22 -11.79
C TRP A 296 -1.79 11.79 -13.09
N ILE A 297 -0.50 12.14 -13.09
CA ILE A 297 0.20 12.56 -14.31
C ILE A 297 0.65 11.30 -15.05
N ASP A 298 0.07 11.08 -16.23
CA ASP A 298 0.42 9.96 -17.11
C ASP A 298 1.73 10.23 -17.85
N SER A 299 1.82 11.37 -18.53
CA SER A 299 2.98 11.70 -19.31
C SER A 299 3.19 13.20 -19.48
N VAL A 300 4.44 13.57 -19.75
CA VAL A 300 4.83 14.92 -20.15
C VAL A 300 5.58 14.83 -21.47
N ASN A 301 5.07 15.45 -22.52
CA ASN A 301 5.76 15.51 -23.81
C ASN A 301 7.01 16.39 -23.68
N ALA A 302 8.19 15.79 -23.83
CA ALA A 302 9.47 16.46 -23.64
C ALA A 302 9.73 17.63 -24.62
N THR A 303 9.07 17.63 -25.79
CA THR A 303 9.26 18.68 -26.82
C THR A 303 8.28 19.82 -26.64
N THR A 304 7.01 19.53 -26.35
CA THR A 304 5.95 20.54 -26.30
C THR A 304 5.59 20.96 -24.89
N GLY A 305 6.01 20.21 -23.88
CA GLY A 305 5.61 20.40 -22.50
C GLY A 305 4.16 20.02 -22.20
N VAL A 306 3.42 19.48 -23.18
CA VAL A 306 2.03 19.05 -22.98
C VAL A 306 2.00 17.93 -21.95
N ILE A 307 1.14 18.10 -20.94
CA ILE A 307 0.94 17.13 -19.85
C ILE A 307 -0.36 16.38 -20.13
N THR A 308 -0.29 15.06 -20.13
CA THR A 308 -1.46 14.19 -20.06
C THR A 308 -1.65 13.74 -18.62
N PHE A 309 -2.87 13.85 -18.11
CA PHE A 309 -3.17 13.45 -16.75
C PHE A 309 -4.57 12.84 -16.65
N TRP A 310 -4.77 12.04 -15.62
CA TRP A 310 -6.03 11.41 -15.31
C TRP A 310 -6.55 11.96 -14.00
N ALA A 311 -7.86 12.04 -13.89
CA ALA A 311 -8.53 12.40 -12.66
C ALA A 311 -9.78 11.55 -12.50
N ASN A 312 -10.02 11.03 -11.30
CA ASN A 312 -11.26 10.34 -11.01
C ASN A 312 -12.31 11.31 -10.46
N THR A 313 -13.57 10.99 -10.69
CA THR A 313 -14.66 11.64 -9.97
C THR A 313 -14.83 10.98 -8.62
N ASP A 314 -15.20 11.78 -7.65
CA ASP A 314 -15.75 11.37 -6.37
C ASP A 314 -17.09 10.59 -6.54
N ARG A 315 -17.76 10.22 -5.46
CA ARG A 315 -19.06 9.49 -5.47
C ARG A 315 -20.16 10.16 -6.28
N GLY A 316 -19.99 11.40 -6.68
CA GLY A 316 -20.89 12.14 -7.54
C GLY A 316 -21.58 13.33 -6.87
N PRO A 317 -22.50 14.00 -7.58
CA PRO A 317 -23.13 15.21 -7.08
C PRO A 317 -24.07 14.88 -5.91
N ASN A 318 -23.59 15.13 -4.72
CA ASN A 318 -24.34 15.08 -3.46
C ASN A 318 -24.38 16.47 -2.80
N LEU A 319 -25.23 16.64 -1.84
CA LEU A 319 -25.37 17.88 -1.05
C LEU A 319 -24.91 17.63 0.38
N GLU A 320 -24.80 18.72 1.15
CA GLU A 320 -24.53 18.60 2.57
C GLU A 320 -25.60 17.75 3.28
N PRO A 321 -25.20 16.97 4.30
CA PRO A 321 -26.13 16.16 5.06
C PRO A 321 -27.21 17.03 5.72
N VAL A 322 -28.44 16.56 5.67
CA VAL A 322 -29.60 17.24 6.25
C VAL A 322 -30.47 16.23 7.02
N ASN A 323 -31.15 16.69 8.04
CA ASN A 323 -32.16 15.89 8.74
C ASN A 323 -33.50 16.05 8.00
N VAL A 324 -33.96 15.01 7.34
CA VAL A 324 -35.19 15.01 6.54
C VAL A 324 -36.39 14.40 7.27
N ASP A 325 -36.18 13.57 8.28
CA ASP A 325 -37.24 12.87 8.99
C ASP A 325 -37.42 13.26 10.47
N GLY A 326 -36.52 14.08 11.00
CA GLY A 326 -36.59 14.63 12.34
C GLY A 326 -36.01 13.74 13.43
N ASP A 327 -35.32 12.68 13.06
CA ASP A 327 -34.54 11.86 14.02
C ASP A 327 -33.16 12.46 14.31
N ALA A 328 -32.24 11.73 14.95
CA ALA A 328 -30.90 12.21 15.28
C ALA A 328 -29.87 11.99 14.18
N ALA A 329 -30.19 11.24 13.14
CA ALA A 329 -29.30 10.98 12.02
C ALA A 329 -29.41 12.08 10.96
N LEU A 330 -28.39 12.18 10.11
CA LEU A 330 -28.41 13.06 8.96
C LEU A 330 -28.40 12.22 7.70
N GLU A 331 -29.25 12.59 6.74
CA GLU A 331 -29.33 11.97 5.43
C GLU A 331 -28.52 12.80 4.43
N ARG A 332 -27.89 12.10 3.46
CA ARG A 332 -27.19 12.76 2.36
C ARG A 332 -28.03 12.76 1.09
N PRO A 333 -28.43 13.95 0.61
CA PRO A 333 -29.13 14.04 -0.67
C PRO A 333 -28.20 13.83 -1.85
N PHE A 334 -28.59 12.94 -2.77
CA PHE A 334 -27.92 12.69 -4.04
C PHE A 334 -28.66 13.36 -5.19
N ALA A 335 -28.04 14.33 -5.83
CA ALA A 335 -28.66 15.06 -6.94
C ALA A 335 -28.83 14.19 -8.19
N LEU A 336 -27.93 13.22 -8.39
CA LEU A 336 -27.97 12.21 -9.45
C LEU A 336 -27.73 10.83 -8.85
N PRO A 337 -28.74 10.15 -8.31
CA PRO A 337 -28.57 8.82 -7.70
C PRO A 337 -28.01 7.75 -8.65
N GLY A 338 -28.26 7.90 -9.94
CA GLY A 338 -27.72 7.02 -10.98
C GLY A 338 -26.37 7.47 -11.56
N PHE A 339 -25.68 8.42 -10.93
CA PHE A 339 -24.37 8.85 -11.38
C PHE A 339 -23.40 7.68 -11.44
N GLN A 340 -22.68 7.56 -12.57
CA GLN A 340 -21.65 6.55 -12.76
C GLN A 340 -20.27 7.20 -12.57
N PRO A 341 -19.53 6.85 -11.50
CA PRO A 341 -18.16 7.31 -11.29
C PRO A 341 -17.27 6.96 -12.48
N ARG A 342 -16.27 7.80 -12.73
CA ARG A 342 -15.44 7.67 -13.91
C ARG A 342 -14.02 8.18 -13.68
N ILE A 343 -13.12 7.70 -14.52
CA ILE A 343 -11.78 8.25 -14.69
C ILE A 343 -11.80 9.08 -15.96
N ALA A 344 -11.47 10.36 -15.86
CA ALA A 344 -11.39 11.29 -16.98
C ALA A 344 -9.94 11.53 -17.37
N THR A 345 -9.65 11.56 -18.67
CA THR A 345 -8.31 11.87 -19.20
C THR A 345 -8.31 13.29 -19.73
N PHE A 346 -7.30 14.04 -19.35
CA PHE A 346 -7.11 15.43 -19.73
C PHE A 346 -5.74 15.65 -20.36
N THR A 347 -5.65 16.70 -21.17
CA THR A 347 -4.37 17.28 -21.58
C THR A 347 -4.31 18.73 -21.14
N TYR A 348 -3.14 19.14 -20.62
CA TYR A 348 -2.82 20.55 -20.39
C TYR A 348 -1.71 20.98 -21.34
N ASN A 349 -1.95 22.03 -22.11
CA ASN A 349 -0.96 22.63 -23.00
C ASN A 349 -0.43 23.93 -22.37
N PRO A 350 0.82 23.96 -21.87
CA PRO A 350 1.38 25.13 -21.22
C PRO A 350 1.59 26.32 -22.17
N ALA A 351 1.77 26.07 -23.49
CA ALA A 351 1.97 27.14 -24.46
C ALA A 351 0.69 27.96 -24.71
N THR A 352 -0.47 27.35 -24.57
CA THR A 352 -1.79 28.00 -24.76
C THR A 352 -2.55 28.19 -23.47
N ASN A 353 -2.03 27.69 -22.37
CA ASN A 353 -2.69 27.63 -21.05
C ASN A 353 -4.09 26.99 -21.14
N ALA A 354 -4.23 25.93 -21.93
CA ALA A 354 -5.51 25.28 -22.20
C ALA A 354 -5.52 23.86 -21.63
N ILE A 355 -6.63 23.53 -20.97
CA ILE A 355 -6.95 22.16 -20.54
C ILE A 355 -8.07 21.64 -21.43
N ALA A 356 -7.96 20.39 -21.86
CA ALA A 356 -9.00 19.72 -22.64
C ALA A 356 -9.29 18.33 -22.07
N LEU A 357 -10.56 17.97 -21.97
CA LEU A 357 -11.01 16.61 -21.72
C LEU A 357 -10.81 15.78 -22.98
N THR A 358 -10.04 14.68 -22.90
CA THR A 358 -9.71 13.85 -24.06
C THR A 358 -10.32 12.46 -24.01
N GLY A 359 -10.79 12.01 -22.86
CA GLY A 359 -11.42 10.71 -22.71
C GLY A 359 -12.10 10.53 -21.37
N GLN A 360 -12.93 9.49 -21.28
CA GLN A 360 -13.59 9.07 -20.05
C GLN A 360 -13.72 7.55 -20.01
N ILE A 361 -13.44 6.95 -18.86
CA ILE A 361 -13.66 5.54 -18.54
C ILE A 361 -14.76 5.47 -17.50
N LEU A 362 -15.93 5.00 -17.88
CA LEU A 362 -17.08 4.80 -16.96
C LEU A 362 -16.86 3.52 -16.16
N LEU A 363 -16.86 3.63 -14.84
CA LEU A 363 -16.59 2.49 -13.97
C LEU A 363 -17.76 1.53 -13.90
N ARG A 364 -17.46 0.23 -13.87
CA ARG A 364 -18.45 -0.84 -13.86
C ARG A 364 -18.19 -1.80 -12.72
N LYS A 365 -19.24 -2.42 -12.25
CA LYS A 365 -19.19 -3.54 -11.31
C LYS A 365 -18.63 -4.79 -12.01
N PRO A 366 -18.22 -5.81 -11.24
CA PRO A 366 -17.69 -7.06 -11.81
C PRO A 366 -18.67 -7.79 -12.77
N ASP A 367 -19.96 -7.60 -12.61
CA ASP A 367 -20.99 -8.17 -13.49
C ASP A 367 -21.20 -7.35 -14.78
N GLY A 368 -20.44 -6.28 -14.97
CA GLY A 368 -20.53 -5.38 -16.13
C GLY A 368 -21.60 -4.30 -16.02
N THR A 369 -22.42 -4.28 -14.97
CA THR A 369 -23.39 -3.20 -14.76
C THR A 369 -22.70 -1.90 -14.35
N PRO A 370 -23.32 -0.73 -14.58
CA PRO A 370 -22.77 0.54 -14.11
C PRO A 370 -22.54 0.53 -12.60
N MET A 371 -21.35 0.99 -12.17
CA MET A 371 -21.12 1.34 -10.77
C MET A 371 -21.88 2.62 -10.43
N THR A 372 -22.35 2.78 -9.21
CA THR A 372 -22.90 4.05 -8.72
C THR A 372 -22.01 4.63 -7.64
N GLY A 373 -22.17 5.91 -7.34
CA GLY A 373 -21.52 6.58 -6.21
C GLY A 373 -22.35 6.52 -4.92
N LEU A 374 -23.37 5.69 -4.87
CA LEU A 374 -24.18 5.54 -3.65
C LEU A 374 -23.42 4.80 -2.56
N PRO A 375 -23.69 5.11 -1.28
CA PRO A 375 -23.06 4.44 -0.15
C PRO A 375 -23.22 2.92 -0.20
N ASN A 376 -22.19 2.20 0.21
CA ASN A 376 -22.21 0.76 0.36
C ASN A 376 -23.07 0.35 1.55
N ILE A 377 -23.89 -0.70 1.40
CA ILE A 377 -24.43 -1.36 2.58
C ILE A 377 -23.27 -2.16 3.20
N GLN A 378 -22.81 -1.71 4.31
CA GLN A 378 -22.02 -2.56 5.18
C GLN A 378 -23.01 -3.12 6.20
N GLY A 379 -23.24 -4.43 6.15
CA GLY A 379 -24.02 -5.07 7.20
C GLY A 379 -23.43 -4.71 8.54
N ALA A 380 -24.19 -4.06 9.42
CA ALA A 380 -23.76 -3.78 10.77
C ALA A 380 -23.44 -5.11 11.43
N ALA A 381 -22.17 -5.30 11.87
CA ALA A 381 -21.87 -6.37 12.80
C ALA A 381 -22.70 -6.14 14.08
N PRO A 382 -23.21 -7.18 14.75
CA PRO A 382 -23.99 -7.00 15.96
C PRO A 382 -23.22 -6.12 16.96
N GLY A 383 -23.79 -4.98 17.34
CA GLY A 383 -23.20 -4.03 18.29
C GLY A 383 -22.52 -2.81 17.70
N PHE A 384 -22.40 -2.70 16.35
CA PHE A 384 -21.87 -1.52 15.68
C PHE A 384 -22.94 -0.84 14.85
N ALA A 385 -23.17 0.45 15.10
CA ALA A 385 -23.96 1.28 14.23
C ALA A 385 -23.15 1.60 12.98
N TYR A 386 -23.73 1.40 11.80
CA TYR A 386 -23.17 1.92 10.57
C TYR A 386 -23.27 3.46 10.61
N THR A 387 -22.18 4.16 10.35
CA THR A 387 -22.11 5.62 10.45
C THR A 387 -22.09 6.32 9.11
N ASP A 388 -22.20 5.59 7.99
CA ASP A 388 -22.32 6.26 6.70
C ASP A 388 -23.72 6.85 6.52
N GLU A 389 -23.79 7.91 5.76
CA GLU A 389 -25.01 8.70 5.61
C GLU A 389 -26.07 7.92 4.82
N GLN A 390 -27.30 7.90 5.30
CA GLN A 390 -28.43 7.30 4.58
C GLN A 390 -28.69 8.12 3.30
N PRO A 391 -28.60 7.52 2.10
CA PRO A 391 -28.84 8.26 0.87
C PRO A 391 -30.33 8.57 0.67
N VAL A 392 -30.60 9.82 0.28
CA VAL A 392 -31.94 10.29 -0.10
C VAL A 392 -31.89 11.00 -1.45
N ASP A 393 -33.02 11.12 -2.12
CA ASP A 393 -33.16 11.97 -3.30
C ASP A 393 -33.25 13.48 -2.92
N LEU A 394 -33.35 14.36 -3.91
CA LEU A 394 -33.47 15.81 -3.66
C LEU A 394 -34.77 16.23 -2.94
N PHE A 395 -35.71 15.31 -2.78
CA PHE A 395 -36.99 15.54 -2.10
C PHE A 395 -37.04 14.87 -0.73
N GLY A 396 -35.93 14.27 -0.28
CA GLY A 396 -35.80 13.59 1.00
C GLY A 396 -36.36 12.14 1.00
N ASN A 397 -36.67 11.57 -0.16
CA ASN A 397 -37.10 10.19 -0.19
C ASN A 397 -35.91 9.23 -0.11
N PRO A 398 -35.98 8.18 0.72
CA PRO A 398 -34.89 7.21 0.84
C PRO A 398 -34.53 6.54 -0.49
N ILE A 399 -33.25 6.42 -0.76
CA ILE A 399 -32.68 5.68 -1.89
C ILE A 399 -32.04 4.40 -1.36
N LEU A 400 -32.10 3.32 -2.13
CA LEU A 400 -31.39 2.09 -1.76
C LEU A 400 -29.89 2.29 -1.90
N ASN A 401 -29.15 1.84 -0.91
CA ASN A 401 -27.69 1.76 -0.96
C ASN A 401 -27.25 0.83 -2.10
N ASP A 402 -26.05 1.04 -2.60
CA ASP A 402 -25.44 0.16 -3.59
C ASP A 402 -24.28 -0.64 -2.94
N PRO A 403 -24.43 -1.96 -2.72
CA PRO A 403 -23.38 -2.76 -2.09
C PRO A 403 -22.02 -2.73 -2.80
N LEU A 404 -22.00 -2.33 -4.07
CA LEU A 404 -20.82 -2.18 -4.90
C LEU A 404 -20.68 -0.75 -5.44
N GLY A 405 -21.28 0.21 -4.75
CA GLY A 405 -21.06 1.64 -5.00
C GLY A 405 -19.64 2.05 -4.66
N GLY A 406 -19.10 3.04 -5.34
CA GLY A 406 -17.72 3.50 -5.18
C GLY A 406 -17.64 4.94 -4.76
N ASP A 407 -16.81 5.19 -3.73
CA ASP A 407 -16.32 6.49 -3.32
C ASP A 407 -14.83 6.53 -3.63
N LEU A 408 -14.43 7.25 -4.67
CA LEU A 408 -13.08 7.20 -5.21
C LEU A 408 -12.31 8.46 -4.80
N GLU A 409 -11.45 8.33 -3.81
CA GLU A 409 -10.68 9.44 -3.27
C GLU A 409 -9.28 9.60 -3.87
N GLY A 410 -8.78 8.62 -4.62
CA GLY A 410 -7.44 8.65 -5.20
C GLY A 410 -7.27 7.80 -6.47
N LEU A 411 -6.23 8.12 -7.24
CA LEU A 411 -5.76 7.38 -8.41
C LEU A 411 -4.35 6.86 -8.17
#